data_1ee1fe619ca9ac23993bb24b3b8a825c
#
_entry.id   1ee1fe619ca9ac23993bb24b3b8a825c
#
_cell.length_a   1.000
_cell.length_b   1.000
_cell.length_c   1.000
_cell.angle_alpha   90.00
_cell.angle_beta   90.00
_cell.angle_gamma   90.00
#
_symmetry.space_group_name_H-M   'P 1'
#
loop_
_entity.id
_entity.type
_entity.pdbx_description
1 polymer ?
#
loop_
_entity_poly.entity_id
_entity_poly.type
_entity_poly.pdbx_seq_one_letter_code
_entity_poly.pdbx_strand_id
1 'polypeptide(L)'
;MDMETETAQVKVIAHIRSDFSTKFGIPRQSGLVDELTARIVFTPPYRSQAALRGLEGFSHLWLIWEFSKARREEWSPTVRPPRLGGNQRLGVFATRSPFRPNPIGLSCVRLAGIDLHTPEGPVITVAGADLMNGTPIYDIKPYLPYADCRPEALGGFAPAPAGARLAVDIPPDLLARVPEDKRSALTGVLSQDPRPSYQHDPERVYGMAFAGLEVRFQVEGDRLKVVSVERES
;
A
#
# COMPACT_ATOMS: atom_id res chain seq x y z
N MET A 1 38.55 -2.91 -15.39
CA MET A 1 37.50 -3.57 -16.21
C MET A 1 36.17 -3.00 -15.72
N ASP A 2 35.79 -1.89 -16.35
CA ASP A 2 34.51 -1.24 -16.01
C ASP A 2 33.39 -2.20 -16.42
N MET A 3 32.81 -2.85 -15.44
CA MET A 3 31.56 -3.62 -15.65
C MET A 3 30.44 -2.61 -15.86
N GLU A 4 30.12 -2.31 -17.12
CA GLU A 4 28.89 -1.57 -17.43
C GLU A 4 27.72 -2.29 -16.77
N THR A 5 26.97 -1.58 -15.96
CA THR A 5 25.77 -2.12 -15.34
C THR A 5 24.73 -2.33 -16.43
N GLU A 6 24.41 -3.58 -16.72
CA GLU A 6 23.33 -3.91 -17.64
C GLU A 6 22.01 -3.32 -17.14
N THR A 7 21.29 -2.61 -17.98
CA THR A 7 20.01 -1.98 -17.65
C THR A 7 18.89 -2.53 -18.50
N ALA A 8 17.72 -2.70 -17.90
CA ALA A 8 16.49 -3.06 -18.59
C ALA A 8 15.46 -1.93 -18.46
N GLN A 9 14.72 -1.67 -19.52
CA GLN A 9 13.64 -0.68 -19.50
C GLN A 9 12.30 -1.38 -19.30
N VAL A 10 11.47 -0.84 -18.40
CA VAL A 10 10.08 -1.26 -18.19
C VAL A 10 9.13 -0.12 -18.57
N LYS A 11 7.92 -0.48 -18.99
CA LYS A 11 6.89 0.49 -19.36
C LYS A 11 5.88 0.67 -18.24
N VAL A 12 5.45 1.90 -17.98
CA VAL A 12 4.34 2.17 -17.08
C VAL A 12 3.04 1.92 -17.85
N ILE A 13 2.31 0.87 -17.48
CA ILE A 13 1.05 0.50 -18.15
C ILE A 13 -0.16 1.18 -17.52
N ALA A 14 -0.09 1.51 -16.22
CA ALA A 14 -1.20 2.10 -15.47
C ALA A 14 -0.67 2.91 -14.28
N HIS A 15 -1.57 3.68 -13.66
CA HIS A 15 -1.35 4.28 -12.35
C HIS A 15 -2.49 3.87 -11.42
N ILE A 16 -2.18 3.67 -10.14
CA ILE A 16 -3.21 3.45 -9.13
C ILE A 16 -3.75 4.79 -8.63
N ARG A 17 -5.06 4.86 -8.39
CA ARG A 17 -5.71 5.93 -7.64
C ARG A 17 -6.19 5.37 -6.32
N SER A 18 -5.62 5.85 -5.24
CA SER A 18 -5.89 5.43 -3.86
C SER A 18 -6.19 6.63 -2.98
N ASP A 19 -6.65 6.35 -1.76
CA ASP A 19 -6.99 7.38 -0.78
C ASP A 19 -5.76 7.99 -0.07
N PHE A 20 -4.54 7.59 -0.42
CA PHE A 20 -3.31 8.06 0.22
C PHE A 20 -2.55 9.03 -0.69
N SER A 21 -2.57 10.34 -0.39
CA SER A 21 -1.75 11.36 -1.06
C SER A 21 -0.29 11.30 -0.62
N THR A 22 -0.01 10.76 0.58
CA THR A 22 1.31 10.59 1.17
C THR A 22 1.56 9.15 1.60
N LYS A 23 2.82 8.80 1.89
CA LYS A 23 3.18 7.44 2.34
C LYS A 23 2.80 7.13 3.79
N PHE A 24 2.53 8.14 4.61
CA PHE A 24 2.17 7.94 6.01
C PHE A 24 0.73 7.41 6.12
N GLY A 25 0.54 6.36 6.89
CA GLY A 25 -0.76 5.69 7.06
C GLY A 25 -1.04 4.57 6.07
N ILE A 26 -0.28 4.42 4.99
CA ILE A 26 -0.44 3.28 4.08
C ILE A 26 -0.17 1.97 4.86
N PRO A 27 -1.05 0.96 4.76
CA PRO A 27 -0.82 -0.35 5.33
C PRO A 27 0.53 -0.93 4.91
N ARG A 28 1.23 -1.59 5.83
CA ARG A 28 2.61 -2.09 5.59
C ARG A 28 2.70 -3.19 4.55
N GLN A 29 1.59 -3.86 4.26
CA GLN A 29 1.44 -4.89 3.23
C GLN A 29 0.01 -4.84 2.70
N SER A 30 -0.17 -5.30 1.47
CA SER A 30 -1.49 -5.50 0.87
C SER A 30 -2.32 -6.54 1.64
N GLY A 31 -3.64 -6.43 1.59
CA GLY A 31 -4.57 -7.36 2.22
C GLY A 31 -4.71 -7.22 3.74
N LEU A 32 -4.09 -6.21 4.39
CA LEU A 32 -4.27 -5.96 5.83
C LEU A 32 -5.56 -5.21 6.15
N VAL A 33 -6.10 -4.47 5.18
CA VAL A 33 -7.35 -3.69 5.28
C VAL A 33 -8.15 -3.91 3.99
N ASP A 34 -9.06 -4.85 4.02
CA ASP A 34 -9.84 -5.28 2.85
C ASP A 34 -10.84 -4.23 2.37
N GLU A 35 -11.21 -3.29 3.23
CA GLU A 35 -12.13 -2.19 2.94
C GLU A 35 -11.47 -1.07 2.11
N LEU A 36 -10.14 -1.04 2.02
CA LEU A 36 -9.41 -0.10 1.19
C LEU A 36 -9.62 -0.43 -0.28
N THR A 37 -10.37 0.40 -0.98
CA THR A 37 -10.53 0.29 -2.44
C THR A 37 -9.61 1.25 -3.17
N ALA A 38 -9.10 0.83 -4.32
CA ALA A 38 -8.31 1.66 -5.22
C ALA A 38 -8.65 1.34 -6.69
N ARG A 39 -8.39 2.30 -7.58
CA ARG A 39 -8.67 2.15 -9.01
C ARG A 39 -7.35 2.11 -9.79
N ILE A 40 -7.23 1.15 -10.68
CA ILE A 40 -6.11 1.04 -11.62
C ILE A 40 -6.57 1.64 -12.94
N VAL A 41 -5.94 2.74 -13.33
CA VAL A 41 -6.28 3.51 -14.55
C VAL A 41 -5.13 3.33 -15.54
N PHE A 42 -5.41 2.73 -16.68
CA PHE A 42 -4.40 2.47 -17.71
C PHE A 42 -3.96 3.75 -18.42
N THR A 43 -2.69 3.79 -18.80
CA THR A 43 -2.18 4.84 -19.69
C THR A 43 -2.71 4.63 -21.11
N PRO A 44 -2.85 5.67 -21.94
CA PRO A 44 -3.55 5.59 -23.22
C PRO A 44 -3.15 4.43 -24.13
N PRO A 45 -1.86 4.05 -24.27
CA PRO A 45 -1.48 2.93 -25.16
C PRO A 45 -1.99 1.56 -24.71
N TYR A 46 -2.39 1.42 -23.42
CA TYR A 46 -2.78 0.15 -22.80
C TYR A 46 -4.26 0.07 -22.44
N ARG A 47 -5.09 1.03 -22.91
CA ARG A 47 -6.55 1.07 -22.69
C ARG A 47 -7.32 0.11 -23.58
N SER A 48 -6.88 -1.12 -23.68
CA SER A 48 -7.54 -2.15 -24.48
C SER A 48 -8.43 -3.04 -23.62
N GLN A 49 -9.73 -3.05 -23.90
CA GLN A 49 -10.68 -3.98 -23.25
C GLN A 49 -10.30 -5.45 -23.50
N ALA A 50 -9.74 -5.74 -24.67
CA ALA A 50 -9.32 -7.09 -25.01
C ALA A 50 -8.20 -7.63 -24.09
N ALA A 51 -7.37 -6.74 -23.53
CA ALA A 51 -6.32 -7.13 -22.58
C ALA A 51 -6.86 -7.58 -21.21
N LEU A 52 -8.11 -7.26 -20.90
CA LEU A 52 -8.75 -7.63 -19.63
C LEU A 52 -9.66 -8.85 -19.74
N ARG A 53 -9.82 -9.39 -20.95
CA ARG A 53 -10.71 -10.54 -21.20
C ARG A 53 -10.28 -11.74 -20.36
N GLY A 54 -11.19 -12.29 -19.56
CA GLY A 54 -10.96 -13.44 -18.70
C GLY A 54 -10.41 -13.07 -17.31
N LEU A 55 -10.08 -11.81 -17.06
CA LEU A 55 -9.58 -11.37 -15.76
C LEU A 55 -10.65 -11.47 -14.66
N GLU A 56 -11.93 -11.35 -15.04
CA GLU A 56 -13.09 -11.53 -14.17
C GLU A 56 -13.20 -12.90 -13.52
N GLY A 57 -12.52 -13.90 -14.07
CA GLY A 57 -12.43 -15.26 -13.51
C GLY A 57 -11.49 -15.40 -12.32
N PHE A 58 -10.74 -14.35 -11.98
CA PHE A 58 -9.76 -14.38 -10.88
C PHE A 58 -10.22 -13.51 -9.72
N SER A 59 -9.99 -13.99 -8.49
CA SER A 59 -10.35 -13.24 -7.28
C SER A 59 -9.25 -12.29 -6.82
N HIS A 60 -7.98 -12.58 -7.15
CA HIS A 60 -6.82 -11.81 -6.72
C HIS A 60 -5.84 -11.59 -7.87
N LEU A 61 -5.11 -10.48 -7.76
CA LEU A 61 -4.13 -10.03 -8.74
C LEU A 61 -2.80 -9.72 -8.04
N TRP A 62 -1.69 -10.02 -8.70
CA TRP A 62 -0.39 -9.46 -8.42
C TRP A 62 -0.24 -8.13 -9.17
N LEU A 63 0.10 -7.07 -8.43
CA LEU A 63 0.53 -5.80 -8.99
C LEU A 63 2.05 -5.70 -8.87
N ILE A 64 2.71 -5.45 -10.00
CA ILE A 64 4.15 -5.16 -10.09
C ILE A 64 4.25 -3.66 -10.34
N TRP A 65 4.86 -2.93 -9.40
CA TRP A 65 4.81 -1.48 -9.37
C TRP A 65 6.11 -0.87 -8.87
N GLU A 66 6.22 0.44 -8.86
CA GLU A 66 7.43 1.16 -8.48
C GLU A 66 7.28 1.96 -7.20
N PHE A 67 8.27 1.88 -6.33
CA PHE A 67 8.46 2.83 -5.23
C PHE A 67 9.03 4.17 -5.77
N SER A 68 8.25 4.89 -6.58
CA SER A 68 8.69 6.07 -7.33
C SER A 68 9.24 7.20 -6.46
N LYS A 69 8.83 7.28 -5.17
CA LYS A 69 9.34 8.25 -4.19
C LYS A 69 10.55 7.76 -3.40
N ALA A 70 11.09 6.58 -3.71
CA ALA A 70 12.23 5.99 -3.00
C ALA A 70 13.43 5.74 -3.91
N ARG A 71 13.40 6.22 -5.15
CA ARG A 71 14.56 6.16 -6.06
C ARG A 71 15.75 6.86 -5.42
N ARG A 72 16.92 6.23 -5.53
CA ARG A 72 18.21 6.78 -5.11
C ARG A 72 19.23 6.54 -6.22
N GLU A 73 20.20 7.42 -6.33
CA GLU A 73 21.33 7.26 -7.24
C GLU A 73 22.21 6.09 -6.82
N GLU A 74 22.45 5.96 -5.51
CA GLU A 74 23.22 4.87 -4.94
C GLU A 74 22.35 3.96 -4.08
N TRP A 75 22.60 2.66 -4.16
CA TRP A 75 21.95 1.67 -3.32
C TRP A 75 22.86 1.21 -2.18
N SER A 76 22.28 0.69 -1.12
CA SER A 76 23.04 0.10 -0.01
C SER A 76 22.76 -1.39 0.07
N PRO A 77 23.78 -2.26 0.23
CA PRO A 77 23.57 -3.70 0.38
C PRO A 77 22.81 -4.07 1.66
N THR A 78 22.73 -3.15 2.62
CA THR A 78 22.05 -3.38 3.89
C THR A 78 21.07 -2.27 4.21
N VAL A 79 19.99 -2.64 4.91
CA VAL A 79 18.96 -1.73 5.42
C VAL A 79 18.69 -2.01 6.91
N ARG A 80 18.02 -1.06 7.59
CA ARG A 80 17.60 -1.21 8.98
C ARG A 80 16.08 -1.33 9.03
N PRO A 81 15.51 -2.55 9.09
CA PRO A 81 14.07 -2.72 9.17
C PRO A 81 13.49 -2.08 10.43
N PRO A 82 12.46 -1.21 10.33
CA PRO A 82 11.82 -0.61 11.50
C PRO A 82 11.28 -1.65 12.48
N ARG A 83 10.82 -2.79 11.99
CA ARG A 83 10.33 -3.91 12.79
C ARG A 83 11.35 -4.48 13.77
N LEU A 84 12.66 -4.32 13.50
CA LEU A 84 13.76 -4.73 14.38
C LEU A 84 14.29 -3.54 15.21
N GLY A 85 13.45 -2.53 15.46
CA GLY A 85 13.82 -1.34 16.23
C GLY A 85 14.78 -0.39 15.51
N GLY A 86 15.07 -0.62 14.21
CA GLY A 86 15.95 0.23 13.42
C GLY A 86 17.45 0.11 13.74
N ASN A 87 17.84 -0.74 14.71
CA ASN A 87 19.23 -0.89 15.15
C ASN A 87 19.96 -2.04 14.44
N GLN A 88 19.24 -3.08 14.05
CA GLN A 88 19.81 -4.23 13.35
C GLN A 88 19.85 -4.00 11.85
N ARG A 89 21.00 -4.29 11.22
CA ARG A 89 21.14 -4.28 9.76
C ARG A 89 20.87 -5.67 9.19
N LEU A 90 20.09 -5.70 8.09
CA LEU A 90 19.89 -6.90 7.27
C LEU A 90 20.26 -6.61 5.83
N GLY A 91 20.62 -7.67 5.08
CA GLY A 91 20.76 -7.59 3.64
C GLY A 91 19.46 -7.09 2.98
N VAL A 92 19.57 -6.17 2.01
CA VAL A 92 18.40 -5.57 1.37
C VAL A 92 17.49 -6.62 0.72
N PHE A 93 18.06 -7.70 0.18
CA PHE A 93 17.31 -8.78 -0.46
C PHE A 93 16.60 -9.70 0.54
N ALA A 94 16.98 -9.67 1.82
CA ALA A 94 16.22 -10.32 2.88
C ALA A 94 15.04 -9.48 3.39
N THR A 95 14.73 -8.36 2.75
CA THR A 95 13.68 -7.42 3.17
C THR A 95 12.81 -7.00 1.99
N ARG A 96 11.67 -6.35 2.28
CA ARG A 96 10.82 -5.65 1.31
C ARG A 96 11.05 -4.13 1.33
N SER A 97 12.26 -3.70 1.70
CA SER A 97 12.61 -2.28 1.70
C SER A 97 12.52 -1.67 0.30
N PRO A 98 11.99 -0.44 0.15
CA PRO A 98 11.99 0.27 -1.13
C PRO A 98 13.39 0.72 -1.58
N PHE A 99 14.36 0.78 -0.65
CA PHE A 99 15.74 1.24 -0.92
C PHE A 99 16.60 0.08 -1.44
N ARG A 100 16.31 -0.34 -2.66
CA ARG A 100 16.95 -1.49 -3.34
C ARG A 100 17.38 -1.09 -4.75
N PRO A 101 18.25 -1.85 -5.42
CA PRO A 101 18.76 -1.51 -6.76
C PRO A 101 17.65 -1.22 -7.76
N ASN A 102 16.62 -2.08 -7.78
CA ASN A 102 15.39 -1.88 -8.54
C ASN A 102 14.26 -1.66 -7.53
N PRO A 103 13.74 -0.45 -7.36
CA PRO A 103 12.72 -0.13 -6.37
C PRO A 103 11.33 -0.64 -6.81
N ILE A 104 11.24 -1.95 -7.10
CA ILE A 104 10.03 -2.63 -7.53
C ILE A 104 9.30 -3.18 -6.32
N GLY A 105 7.99 -2.90 -6.26
CA GLY A 105 7.05 -3.44 -5.31
C GLY A 105 6.22 -4.57 -5.91
N LEU A 106 5.72 -5.44 -5.04
CA LEU A 106 4.84 -6.55 -5.38
C LEU A 106 3.71 -6.61 -4.34
N SER A 107 2.47 -6.47 -4.80
CA SER A 107 1.28 -6.49 -3.93
C SER A 107 0.26 -7.46 -4.47
N CYS A 108 -0.22 -8.36 -3.61
CA CYS A 108 -1.38 -9.18 -3.91
C CYS A 108 -2.64 -8.42 -3.45
N VAL A 109 -3.54 -8.13 -4.38
CA VAL A 109 -4.76 -7.37 -4.11
C VAL A 109 -5.99 -8.17 -4.55
N ARG A 110 -7.14 -7.97 -3.90
CA ARG A 110 -8.39 -8.58 -4.31
C ARG A 110 -8.97 -7.80 -5.48
N LEU A 111 -9.41 -8.52 -6.53
CA LEU A 111 -10.18 -7.93 -7.63
C LEU A 111 -11.59 -7.62 -7.13
N ALA A 112 -11.96 -6.34 -7.10
CA ALA A 112 -13.27 -5.88 -6.65
C ALA A 112 -14.23 -5.58 -7.80
N GLY A 113 -13.71 -5.27 -8.99
CA GLY A 113 -14.54 -5.04 -10.18
C GLY A 113 -13.72 -4.60 -11.39
N ILE A 114 -14.35 -4.71 -12.56
CA ILE A 114 -13.81 -4.21 -13.82
C ILE A 114 -14.92 -3.40 -14.50
N ASP A 115 -14.62 -2.15 -14.82
CA ASP A 115 -15.48 -1.31 -15.64
C ASP A 115 -14.77 -1.05 -16.99
N LEU A 116 -15.35 -1.57 -18.05
CA LEU A 116 -14.79 -1.48 -19.40
C LEU A 116 -15.10 -0.15 -20.11
N HIS A 117 -16.07 0.63 -19.61
CA HIS A 117 -16.67 1.77 -20.31
C HIS A 117 -16.59 3.08 -19.52
N THR A 118 -15.46 3.38 -18.91
CA THR A 118 -15.28 4.69 -18.28
C THR A 118 -14.73 5.73 -19.28
N PRO A 119 -14.85 7.03 -19.00
CA PRO A 119 -14.22 8.09 -19.79
C PRO A 119 -12.69 7.97 -19.89
N GLU A 120 -12.07 7.24 -18.94
CA GLU A 120 -10.63 7.00 -18.89
C GLU A 120 -10.21 5.68 -19.58
N GLY A 121 -11.14 5.01 -20.27
CA GLY A 121 -10.99 3.66 -20.78
C GLY A 121 -11.34 2.60 -19.72
N PRO A 122 -10.93 1.35 -19.88
CA PRO A 122 -11.17 0.31 -18.90
C PRO A 122 -10.44 0.62 -17.58
N VAL A 123 -11.10 0.34 -16.46
CA VAL A 123 -10.60 0.55 -15.11
C VAL A 123 -10.79 -0.72 -14.29
N ILE A 124 -9.78 -1.11 -13.54
CA ILE A 124 -9.87 -2.19 -12.56
C ILE A 124 -10.01 -1.58 -11.17
N THR A 125 -11.03 -1.99 -10.42
CA THR A 125 -11.15 -1.69 -8.99
C THR A 125 -10.59 -2.85 -8.18
N VAL A 126 -9.69 -2.53 -7.25
CA VAL A 126 -9.06 -3.50 -6.36
C VAL A 126 -9.32 -3.13 -4.90
N ALA A 127 -9.21 -4.12 -4.01
CA ALA A 127 -9.32 -3.93 -2.58
C ALA A 127 -8.06 -4.44 -1.86
N GLY A 128 -7.73 -3.85 -0.72
CA GLY A 128 -6.57 -4.18 0.08
C GLY A 128 -5.23 -3.68 -0.48
N ALA A 129 -5.24 -2.65 -1.34
CA ALA A 129 -4.01 -2.10 -1.90
C ALA A 129 -3.21 -1.28 -0.87
N ASP A 130 -1.88 -1.46 -0.88
CA ASP A 130 -0.90 -0.77 -0.03
C ASP A 130 -0.05 0.23 -0.83
N LEU A 131 -0.66 0.93 -1.78
CA LEU A 131 0.00 1.84 -2.70
C LEU A 131 -0.47 3.29 -2.51
N MET A 132 0.48 4.21 -2.61
CA MET A 132 0.21 5.64 -2.65
C MET A 132 -0.49 6.03 -3.96
N ASN A 133 -1.34 7.05 -3.89
CA ASN A 133 -1.98 7.62 -5.08
C ASN A 133 -0.96 8.03 -6.14
N GLY A 134 -1.24 7.69 -7.40
CA GLY A 134 -0.35 7.96 -8.55
C GLY A 134 0.83 6.99 -8.71
N THR A 135 0.94 5.95 -7.88
CA THR A 135 2.00 4.94 -8.03
C THR A 135 1.93 4.28 -9.40
N PRO A 136 3.05 4.25 -10.17
CA PRO A 136 3.10 3.60 -11.47
C PRO A 136 3.08 2.08 -11.35
N ILE A 137 2.28 1.45 -12.21
CA ILE A 137 2.16 -0.02 -12.33
C ILE A 137 2.83 -0.45 -13.63
N TYR A 138 3.68 -1.47 -13.53
CA TYR A 138 4.44 -2.03 -14.63
C TYR A 138 3.78 -3.27 -15.23
N ASP A 139 3.12 -4.09 -14.38
CA ASP A 139 2.46 -5.31 -14.81
C ASP A 139 1.35 -5.72 -13.85
N ILE A 140 0.39 -6.48 -14.37
CA ILE A 140 -0.71 -7.08 -13.62
C ILE A 140 -0.76 -8.56 -14.00
N LYS A 141 -0.73 -9.44 -13.00
CA LYS A 141 -0.85 -10.90 -13.23
C LYS A 141 -1.94 -11.47 -12.35
N PRO A 142 -2.67 -12.48 -12.83
CA PRO A 142 -3.61 -13.21 -11.98
C PRO A 142 -2.86 -13.97 -10.87
N TYR A 143 -3.45 -14.02 -9.68
CA TYR A 143 -3.00 -14.90 -8.60
C TYR A 143 -3.48 -16.32 -8.86
N LEU A 144 -2.56 -17.27 -8.84
CA LEU A 144 -2.84 -18.69 -9.06
C LEU A 144 -2.65 -19.46 -7.76
N PRO A 145 -3.72 -19.87 -7.04
CA PRO A 145 -3.60 -20.48 -5.72
C PRO A 145 -2.64 -21.67 -5.67
N TYR A 146 -2.66 -22.53 -6.67
CA TYR A 146 -1.79 -23.71 -6.72
C TYR A 146 -0.30 -23.38 -6.90
N ALA A 147 0.01 -22.21 -7.50
CA ALA A 147 1.37 -21.77 -7.78
C ALA A 147 1.89 -20.79 -6.76
N ASP A 148 1.06 -19.87 -6.26
CA ASP A 148 1.46 -18.73 -5.46
C ASP A 148 1.35 -18.99 -3.95
N CYS A 149 0.42 -19.87 -3.51
CA CYS A 149 0.23 -20.17 -2.10
C CYS A 149 1.28 -21.17 -1.59
N ARG A 150 1.94 -20.81 -0.49
CA ARG A 150 2.94 -21.63 0.20
C ARG A 150 2.70 -21.60 1.70
N PRO A 151 1.73 -22.38 2.24
CA PRO A 151 1.38 -22.35 3.66
C PRO A 151 2.54 -22.71 4.57
N GLU A 152 3.48 -23.53 4.08
CA GLU A 152 4.67 -23.99 4.79
C GLU A 152 5.84 -22.99 4.80
N ALA A 153 5.70 -21.86 4.12
CA ALA A 153 6.79 -20.89 3.96
C ALA A 153 7.18 -20.24 5.30
N LEU A 154 8.49 -20.14 5.54
CA LEU A 154 9.02 -19.47 6.72
C LEU A 154 9.11 -17.96 6.49
N GLY A 155 8.61 -17.18 7.44
CA GLY A 155 8.56 -15.71 7.39
C GLY A 155 9.85 -14.99 7.80
N GLY A 156 10.92 -15.71 8.15
CA GLY A 156 12.18 -15.12 8.61
C GLY A 156 11.99 -14.24 9.84
N PHE A 157 12.46 -12.98 9.78
CA PHE A 157 12.28 -12.02 10.88
C PHE A 157 10.85 -11.44 10.96
N ALA A 158 9.98 -11.80 10.05
CA ALA A 158 8.61 -11.28 9.94
C ALA A 158 7.56 -12.42 9.80
N PRO A 159 7.47 -13.37 10.76
CA PRO A 159 6.63 -14.57 10.63
C PRO A 159 5.12 -14.24 10.65
N ALA A 160 4.74 -13.10 11.18
CA ALA A 160 3.35 -12.64 11.30
C ALA A 160 3.25 -11.12 11.09
N PRO A 161 2.07 -10.53 10.89
CA PRO A 161 1.88 -9.08 10.89
C PRO A 161 2.45 -8.45 12.18
N ALA A 162 2.97 -7.22 12.08
CA ALA A 162 3.53 -6.54 13.24
C ALA A 162 2.42 -5.94 14.10
N GLY A 163 2.46 -6.20 15.42
CA GLY A 163 1.61 -5.58 16.41
C GLY A 163 0.20 -6.16 16.50
N ALA A 164 -0.46 -5.90 17.63
CA ALA A 164 -1.89 -6.08 17.78
C ALA A 164 -2.62 -4.93 17.09
N ARG A 165 -3.87 -5.16 16.66
CA ARG A 165 -4.73 -4.08 16.16
C ARG A 165 -5.09 -3.16 17.32
N LEU A 166 -5.06 -1.85 17.07
CA LEU A 166 -5.51 -0.86 18.04
C LEU A 166 -7.05 -0.79 18.07
N ALA A 167 -7.60 -0.54 19.25
CA ALA A 167 -8.99 -0.13 19.38
C ALA A 167 -9.11 1.34 18.91
N VAL A 168 -9.92 1.56 17.87
CA VAL A 168 -10.07 2.88 17.24
C VAL A 168 -11.33 3.56 17.78
N ASP A 169 -11.13 4.74 18.36
CA ASP A 169 -12.19 5.63 18.81
C ASP A 169 -12.27 6.86 17.89
N ILE A 170 -13.38 6.99 17.16
CA ILE A 170 -13.67 8.14 16.31
C ILE A 170 -14.96 8.77 16.83
N PRO A 171 -14.92 9.98 17.41
CA PRO A 171 -16.13 10.70 17.83
C PRO A 171 -17.15 10.80 16.69
N PRO A 172 -18.45 10.63 16.95
CA PRO A 172 -19.48 10.60 15.90
C PRO A 172 -19.53 11.84 15.01
N ASP A 173 -19.27 13.01 15.57
CA ASP A 173 -19.18 14.29 14.83
C ASP A 173 -17.97 14.35 13.89
N LEU A 174 -16.85 13.76 14.25
CA LEU A 174 -15.66 13.62 13.39
C LEU A 174 -15.89 12.54 12.33
N LEU A 175 -16.48 11.40 12.68
CA LEU A 175 -16.81 10.35 11.74
C LEU A 175 -17.81 10.84 10.67
N ALA A 176 -18.74 11.73 11.02
CA ALA A 176 -19.69 12.33 10.09
C ALA A 176 -19.01 13.17 9.00
N ARG A 177 -17.78 13.68 9.23
CA ARG A 177 -16.97 14.42 8.23
C ARG A 177 -16.31 13.52 7.19
N VAL A 178 -16.21 12.22 7.48
CA VAL A 178 -15.65 11.22 6.58
C VAL A 178 -16.75 10.71 5.64
N PRO A 179 -16.52 10.66 4.31
CA PRO A 179 -17.46 10.05 3.37
C PRO A 179 -17.87 8.66 3.83
N GLU A 180 -19.14 8.32 3.70
CA GLU A 180 -19.70 7.09 4.27
C GLU A 180 -18.99 5.84 3.76
N ASP A 181 -18.69 5.79 2.46
CA ASP A 181 -17.96 4.70 1.79
C ASP A 181 -16.49 4.56 2.23
N LYS A 182 -15.94 5.57 2.95
CA LYS A 182 -14.55 5.59 3.42
C LYS A 182 -14.39 5.30 4.92
N ARG A 183 -15.48 5.28 5.69
CA ARG A 183 -15.43 5.15 7.15
C ARG A 183 -14.82 3.83 7.61
N SER A 184 -15.25 2.71 7.02
CA SER A 184 -14.72 1.38 7.35
C SER A 184 -13.23 1.27 6.99
N ALA A 185 -12.84 1.77 5.82
CA ALA A 185 -11.45 1.78 5.38
C ALA A 185 -10.57 2.63 6.31
N LEU A 186 -11.02 3.84 6.69
CA LEU A 186 -10.30 4.69 7.66
C LEU A 186 -10.10 3.97 9.00
N THR A 187 -11.17 3.39 9.55
CA THR A 187 -11.10 2.64 10.80
C THR A 187 -10.13 1.47 10.70
N GLY A 188 -10.17 0.72 9.60
CA GLY A 188 -9.26 -0.37 9.32
C GLY A 188 -7.79 0.08 9.27
N VAL A 189 -7.50 1.19 8.58
CA VAL A 189 -6.16 1.78 8.49
C VAL A 189 -5.64 2.20 9.87
N LEU A 190 -6.45 2.95 10.63
CA LEU A 190 -6.07 3.41 11.96
C LEU A 190 -5.82 2.24 12.92
N SER A 191 -6.57 1.14 12.79
CA SER A 191 -6.38 -0.05 13.62
C SER A 191 -5.02 -0.74 13.39
N GLN A 192 -4.37 -0.53 12.25
CA GLN A 192 -3.05 -1.10 11.92
C GLN A 192 -1.87 -0.36 12.56
N ASP A 193 -2.11 0.59 13.46
CA ASP A 193 -1.10 1.45 14.07
C ASP A 193 -0.19 2.14 13.04
N PRO A 194 -0.64 3.23 12.43
CA PRO A 194 0.10 3.92 11.37
C PRO A 194 1.37 4.62 11.87
N ARG A 195 1.62 4.67 13.20
CA ARG A 195 2.82 5.29 13.77
C ARG A 195 4.11 4.59 13.33
N PRO A 196 5.22 5.33 13.23
CA PRO A 196 6.54 4.71 13.19
C PRO A 196 6.77 3.83 14.43
N SER A 197 7.25 2.60 14.24
CA SER A 197 7.39 1.59 15.29
C SER A 197 8.33 1.96 16.46
N TYR A 198 9.07 3.06 16.33
CA TYR A 198 9.98 3.60 17.37
C TYR A 198 9.39 4.80 18.12
N GLN A 199 8.14 5.19 17.83
CA GLN A 199 7.47 6.33 18.46
C GLN A 199 6.36 5.83 19.37
N HIS A 200 6.50 6.09 20.69
CA HIS A 200 5.56 5.65 21.72
C HIS A 200 5.12 6.80 22.65
N ASP A 201 5.22 8.05 22.21
CA ASP A 201 4.80 9.22 22.96
C ASP A 201 3.27 9.34 22.94
N PRO A 202 2.56 9.19 24.09
CA PRO A 202 1.11 9.24 24.15
C PRO A 202 0.54 10.65 23.95
N GLU A 203 1.33 11.70 24.25
CA GLU A 203 0.90 13.09 24.08
C GLU A 203 1.02 13.57 22.62
N ARG A 204 1.71 12.80 21.79
CA ARG A 204 1.95 13.21 20.41
C ARG A 204 0.72 13.07 19.55
N VAL A 205 0.36 14.14 18.85
CA VAL A 205 -0.64 14.14 17.78
C VAL A 205 0.02 13.81 16.45
N TYR A 206 -0.49 12.79 15.78
CA TYR A 206 -0.08 12.38 14.44
C TYR A 206 -1.10 12.87 13.43
N GLY A 207 -0.64 13.27 12.24
CA GLY A 207 -1.51 13.65 11.11
C GLY A 207 -1.34 12.68 9.96
N MET A 208 -2.44 12.28 9.34
CA MET A 208 -2.49 11.35 8.20
C MET A 208 -3.42 11.90 7.14
N ALA A 209 -2.92 11.98 5.91
CA ALA A 209 -3.74 12.29 4.74
C ALA A 209 -4.48 11.04 4.29
N PHE A 210 -5.81 11.10 4.21
CA PHE A 210 -6.66 10.00 3.76
C PHE A 210 -7.92 10.51 3.06
N ALA A 211 -8.17 10.08 1.84
CA ALA A 211 -9.35 10.44 1.03
C ALA A 211 -9.60 11.97 0.92
N GLY A 212 -8.51 12.76 0.78
CA GLY A 212 -8.58 14.23 0.74
C GLY A 212 -8.85 14.90 2.08
N LEU A 213 -8.69 14.16 3.17
CA LEU A 213 -8.83 14.64 4.54
C LEU A 213 -7.50 14.53 5.28
N GLU A 214 -7.23 15.50 6.16
CA GLU A 214 -6.21 15.42 7.20
C GLU A 214 -6.86 14.85 8.47
N VAL A 215 -6.49 13.64 8.84
CA VAL A 215 -6.97 12.94 10.05
C VAL A 215 -5.89 13.01 11.11
N ARG A 216 -6.19 13.66 12.25
CA ARG A 216 -5.27 13.75 13.38
C ARG A 216 -5.70 12.83 14.50
N PHE A 217 -4.73 12.14 15.11
CA PHE A 217 -5.00 11.15 16.14
C PHE A 217 -3.87 11.08 17.17
N GLN A 218 -4.20 10.56 18.34
CA GLN A 218 -3.28 10.19 19.41
C GLN A 218 -3.41 8.71 19.70
N VAL A 219 -2.35 8.10 20.25
CA VAL A 219 -2.38 6.68 20.65
C VAL A 219 -1.84 6.53 22.05
N GLU A 220 -2.67 5.97 22.93
CA GLU A 220 -2.34 5.62 24.30
C GLU A 220 -2.58 4.12 24.52
N GLY A 221 -1.52 3.38 24.87
CA GLY A 221 -1.59 1.94 25.01
C GLY A 221 -2.04 1.25 23.72
N ASP A 222 -3.15 0.54 23.79
CA ASP A 222 -3.79 -0.18 22.68
C ASP A 222 -4.96 0.59 22.03
N ARG A 223 -5.14 1.87 22.40
CA ARG A 223 -6.22 2.73 21.91
C ARG A 223 -5.71 3.85 21.05
N LEU A 224 -6.36 4.07 19.91
CA LEU A 224 -6.18 5.21 19.03
C LEU A 224 -7.42 6.08 19.08
N LYS A 225 -7.27 7.36 19.42
CA LYS A 225 -8.34 8.34 19.44
C LYS A 225 -8.13 9.36 18.33
N VAL A 226 -9.13 9.55 17.47
CA VAL A 226 -9.15 10.64 16.49
C VAL A 226 -9.51 11.94 17.19
N VAL A 227 -8.70 12.98 16.97
CA VAL A 227 -8.86 14.30 17.60
C VAL A 227 -9.31 15.38 16.63
N SER A 228 -9.05 15.26 15.32
CA SER A 228 -9.64 16.13 14.30
C SER A 228 -9.70 15.43 12.94
N VAL A 229 -10.64 15.88 12.13
CA VAL A 229 -10.81 15.52 10.70
C VAL A 229 -11.12 16.81 9.95
N GLU A 230 -10.22 17.21 9.05
CA GLU A 230 -10.32 18.44 8.29
C GLU A 230 -10.04 18.15 6.81
N ARG A 231 -10.36 19.07 5.89
CA ARG A 231 -9.98 18.91 4.48
C ARG A 231 -8.46 19.09 4.35
N GLU A 232 -7.85 18.26 3.53
CA GLU A 232 -6.43 18.41 3.16
C GLU A 232 -6.25 19.75 2.42
N SER A 233 -5.22 20.53 2.81
CA SER A 233 -4.92 21.87 2.28
C SER A 233 -4.28 21.80 0.91
#